data_376c4183200ed22c82c7504add6c5fd6
#
_entry.id   376c4183200ed22c82c7504add6c5fd6
#
_cell.length_a   1.000
_cell.length_b   1.000
_cell.length_c   1.000
_cell.angle_alpha   90.00
_cell.angle_beta   90.00
_cell.angle_gamma   90.00
#
_symmetry.space_group_name_H-M   'P 1'
#
loop_
_entity.id
_entity.type
_entity.pdbx_description
1 polymer ?
#
loop_
_entity_poly.entity_id
_entity_poly.type
_entity_poly.pdbx_seq_one_letter_code
_entity_poly.pdbx_strand_id
1 'polypeptide(L)'
;MAQIKSEAAYRAALKRIDELLPLTGDDVPADDPNMLKMDMLCDMVEEYEDIHYPIGQPTLPDVIKLRMYERNMTQENVAEMLNISPSRLSELMHGKTNPTFDLARTICQKLNIEPSVVLGL
;
A
#
# COMPACT_ATOMS: atom_id res chain seq x y z
N MET A 1 -2.11 13.69 25.20
CA MET A 1 -1.17 13.72 24.07
C MET A 1 -1.64 14.75 23.04
N ALA A 2 -0.74 15.54 22.49
CA ALA A 2 -1.10 16.51 21.46
C ALA A 2 -1.58 15.80 20.20
N GLN A 3 -2.63 16.34 19.58
CA GLN A 3 -3.19 15.80 18.34
C GLN A 3 -3.17 16.87 17.26
N ILE A 4 -2.98 16.42 16.01
CA ILE A 4 -3.15 17.27 14.85
C ILE A 4 -4.65 17.49 14.65
N LYS A 5 -5.09 18.74 14.65
CA LYS A 5 -6.51 19.10 14.61
C LYS A 5 -6.95 19.80 13.33
N SER A 6 -6.04 20.06 12.41
CA SER A 6 -6.35 20.75 11.16
C SER A 6 -5.42 20.30 10.05
N GLU A 7 -5.85 20.50 8.81
CA GLU A 7 -5.02 20.22 7.63
C GLU A 7 -3.75 21.08 7.63
N ALA A 8 -3.85 22.32 8.06
CA ALA A 8 -2.68 23.21 8.17
C ALA A 8 -1.66 22.67 9.17
N ALA A 9 -2.12 22.19 10.33
CA ALA A 9 -1.24 21.58 11.33
C ALA A 9 -0.61 20.28 10.82
N TYR A 10 -1.37 19.48 10.05
CA TYR A 10 -0.88 18.26 9.42
C TYR A 10 0.27 18.56 8.45
N ARG A 11 0.08 19.56 7.58
CA ARG A 11 1.12 19.98 6.63
C ARG A 11 2.35 20.54 7.32
N ALA A 12 2.16 21.30 8.39
CA ALA A 12 3.26 21.82 9.19
C ALA A 12 4.06 20.68 9.84
N ALA A 13 3.38 19.64 10.32
CA ALA A 13 4.02 18.45 10.88
C ALA A 13 4.85 17.70 9.84
N LEU A 14 4.31 17.51 8.63
CA LEU A 14 5.04 16.89 7.54
C LEU A 14 6.29 17.66 7.16
N LYS A 15 6.19 18.98 7.09
CA LYS A 15 7.32 19.86 6.81
C LYS A 15 8.40 19.73 7.87
N ARG A 16 8.00 19.69 9.15
CA ARG A 16 8.94 19.53 10.26
C ARG A 16 9.63 18.16 10.24
N ILE A 17 8.91 17.11 9.86
CA ILE A 17 9.48 15.79 9.67
C ILE A 17 10.58 15.83 8.59
N ASP A 18 10.32 16.47 7.46
CA ASP A 18 11.32 16.62 6.40
C ASP A 18 12.57 17.37 6.89
N GLU A 19 12.40 18.39 7.73
CA GLU A 19 13.51 19.13 8.30
C GLU A 19 14.33 18.30 9.29
N LEU A 20 13.70 17.34 9.98
CA LEU A 20 14.35 16.48 10.97
C LEU A 20 14.99 15.24 10.35
N LEU A 21 14.58 14.82 9.14
CA LEU A 21 15.11 13.63 8.49
C LEU A 21 16.66 13.59 8.43
N PRO A 22 17.35 14.67 8.01
CA PRO A 22 18.80 14.67 7.98
C PRO A 22 19.46 14.58 9.35
N LEU A 23 18.73 14.92 10.41
CA LEU A 23 19.24 14.96 11.79
C LEU A 23 18.93 13.68 12.56
N THR A 24 18.28 12.72 11.93
CA THR A 24 17.87 11.45 12.53
C THR A 24 18.38 10.30 11.67
N GLY A 25 18.44 9.10 12.22
CA GLY A 25 18.88 7.92 11.51
C GLY A 25 19.37 6.85 12.47
N ASP A 26 19.84 5.73 11.91
CA ASP A 26 20.31 4.58 12.68
C ASP A 26 21.54 4.90 13.53
N ASP A 27 22.35 5.88 13.09
CA ASP A 27 23.57 6.28 13.78
C ASP A 27 23.31 7.25 14.94
N VAL A 28 22.07 7.73 15.10
CA VAL A 28 21.70 8.69 16.13
C VAL A 28 21.10 7.94 17.32
N PRO A 29 21.53 8.25 18.57
CA PRO A 29 20.95 7.60 19.74
C PRO A 29 19.44 7.81 19.84
N ALA A 30 18.71 6.80 20.31
CA ALA A 30 17.26 6.83 20.40
C ALA A 30 16.73 7.92 21.34
N ASP A 31 17.52 8.35 22.31
CA ASP A 31 17.18 9.40 23.26
C ASP A 31 17.60 10.80 22.80
N ASP A 32 18.15 10.94 21.60
CA ASP A 32 18.49 12.25 21.05
C ASP A 32 17.22 13.10 20.90
N PRO A 33 17.25 14.40 21.25
CA PRO A 33 16.08 15.25 21.15
C PRO A 33 15.42 15.30 19.78
N ASN A 34 16.20 15.22 18.71
CA ASN A 34 15.67 15.19 17.34
C ASN A 34 14.96 13.86 17.04
N MET A 35 15.50 12.75 17.53
CA MET A 35 14.85 11.44 17.40
C MET A 35 13.53 11.40 18.16
N LEU A 36 13.48 11.94 19.36
CA LEU A 36 12.25 12.00 20.17
C LEU A 36 11.19 12.88 19.50
N LYS A 37 11.60 14.02 18.94
CA LYS A 37 10.67 14.89 18.18
C LYS A 37 10.15 14.18 16.93
N MET A 38 11.02 13.48 16.21
CA MET A 38 10.64 12.73 15.02
C MET A 38 9.59 11.68 15.35
N ASP A 39 9.82 10.90 16.41
CA ASP A 39 8.89 9.86 16.85
C ASP A 39 7.53 10.45 17.23
N MET A 40 7.51 11.55 17.98
CA MET A 40 6.25 12.23 18.33
C MET A 40 5.49 12.71 17.09
N LEU A 41 6.19 13.34 16.16
CA LEU A 41 5.57 13.87 14.94
C LEU A 41 5.04 12.75 14.06
N CYS A 42 5.79 11.67 13.92
CA CYS A 42 5.35 10.51 13.14
C CYS A 42 4.10 9.86 13.73
N ASP A 43 4.04 9.73 15.06
CA ASP A 43 2.86 9.17 15.74
C ASP A 43 1.64 10.06 15.53
N MET A 44 1.80 11.39 15.64
CA MET A 44 0.71 12.34 15.44
C MET A 44 0.21 12.33 14.00
N VAL A 45 1.12 12.26 13.03
CA VAL A 45 0.79 12.19 11.60
C VAL A 45 0.07 10.89 11.29
N GLU A 46 0.56 9.77 11.80
CA GLU A 46 -0.08 8.46 11.59
C GLU A 46 -1.52 8.45 12.12
N GLU A 47 -1.73 8.95 13.32
CA GLU A 47 -3.07 9.05 13.92
C GLU A 47 -4.01 9.92 13.07
N TYR A 48 -3.54 11.07 12.59
CA TYR A 48 -4.33 11.94 11.73
C TYR A 48 -4.66 11.28 10.40
N GLU A 49 -3.69 10.62 9.77
CA GLU A 49 -3.89 9.94 8.49
C GLU A 49 -4.86 8.76 8.61
N ASP A 50 -4.84 8.03 9.73
CA ASP A 50 -5.77 6.92 9.95
C ASP A 50 -7.23 7.39 9.96
N ILE A 51 -7.47 8.61 10.44
CA ILE A 51 -8.82 9.19 10.52
C ILE A 51 -9.21 9.87 9.20
N HIS A 52 -8.34 10.66 8.61
CA HIS A 52 -8.66 11.51 7.46
C HIS A 52 -8.25 10.95 6.10
N TYR A 53 -7.27 10.07 6.07
CA TYR A 53 -6.75 9.46 4.85
C TYR A 53 -6.62 7.95 5.03
N PRO A 54 -7.73 7.24 5.36
CA PRO A 54 -7.64 5.80 5.60
C PRO A 54 -7.17 5.09 4.34
N ILE A 55 -6.17 4.24 4.50
CA ILE A 55 -5.73 3.36 3.42
C ILE A 55 -6.78 2.26 3.32
N GLY A 56 -7.50 2.21 2.21
CA GLY A 56 -8.45 1.14 1.94
C GLY A 56 -7.73 -0.19 1.80
N GLN A 57 -8.49 -1.28 1.83
CA GLN A 57 -7.93 -2.59 1.56
C GLN A 57 -7.35 -2.61 0.14
N PRO A 58 -6.23 -3.30 -0.08
CA PRO A 58 -5.66 -3.40 -1.43
C PRO A 58 -6.65 -4.07 -2.37
N THR A 59 -6.81 -3.52 -3.57
CA THR A 59 -7.67 -4.11 -4.60
C THR A 59 -6.94 -5.26 -5.30
N LEU A 60 -7.71 -6.15 -5.95
CA LEU A 60 -7.12 -7.23 -6.73
C LEU A 60 -6.15 -6.72 -7.80
N PRO A 61 -6.49 -5.68 -8.61
CA PRO A 61 -5.52 -5.13 -9.57
C PRO A 61 -4.22 -4.68 -8.93
N ASP A 62 -4.28 -4.02 -7.77
CA ASP A 62 -3.09 -3.54 -7.07
C ASP A 62 -2.19 -4.69 -6.64
N VAL A 63 -2.77 -5.76 -6.10
CA VAL A 63 -1.99 -6.92 -5.64
C VAL A 63 -1.42 -7.70 -6.83
N ILE A 64 -2.15 -7.81 -7.93
CA ILE A 64 -1.62 -8.42 -9.16
C ILE A 64 -0.40 -7.64 -9.66
N LYS A 65 -0.48 -6.31 -9.70
CA LYS A 65 0.65 -5.46 -10.10
C LYS A 65 1.86 -5.66 -9.18
N LEU A 66 1.62 -5.78 -7.88
CA LEU A 66 2.67 -6.03 -6.90
C LEU A 66 3.35 -7.37 -7.17
N ARG A 67 2.59 -8.44 -7.42
CA ARG A 67 3.15 -9.76 -7.75
C ARG A 67 3.94 -9.75 -9.04
N MET A 68 3.45 -9.02 -10.04
CA MET A 68 4.17 -8.84 -11.31
C MET A 68 5.53 -8.19 -11.07
N TYR A 69 5.56 -7.15 -10.26
CA TYR A 69 6.80 -6.47 -9.91
C TYR A 69 7.76 -7.38 -9.14
N GLU A 70 7.27 -8.07 -8.11
CA GLU A 70 8.08 -8.97 -7.29
C GLU A 70 8.68 -10.12 -8.09
N ARG A 71 7.92 -10.66 -9.04
CA ARG A 71 8.31 -11.82 -9.85
C ARG A 71 8.87 -11.44 -11.21
N ASN A 72 8.97 -10.15 -11.49
CA ASN A 72 9.45 -9.64 -12.78
C ASN A 72 8.67 -10.23 -13.96
N MET A 73 7.34 -10.20 -13.87
CA MET A 73 6.43 -10.75 -14.88
C MET A 73 5.79 -9.66 -15.70
N THR A 74 5.55 -9.94 -16.97
CA THR A 74 4.73 -9.07 -17.86
C THR A 74 3.27 -9.47 -17.77
N GLN A 75 2.36 -8.63 -18.31
CA GLN A 75 0.94 -8.98 -18.40
C GLN A 75 0.73 -10.25 -19.24
N GLU A 76 1.49 -10.43 -20.29
CA GLU A 76 1.42 -11.65 -21.11
C GLU A 76 1.76 -12.90 -20.30
N ASN A 77 2.81 -12.81 -19.47
CA ASN A 77 3.18 -13.94 -18.59
C ASN A 77 2.06 -14.28 -17.61
N VAL A 78 1.43 -13.26 -17.03
CA VAL A 78 0.32 -13.47 -16.09
C VAL A 78 -0.89 -14.08 -16.79
N ALA A 79 -1.24 -13.57 -17.98
CA ALA A 79 -2.35 -14.11 -18.76
C ALA A 79 -2.14 -15.60 -19.10
N GLU A 80 -0.94 -15.97 -19.51
CA GLU A 80 -0.59 -17.37 -19.76
C GLU A 80 -0.70 -18.21 -18.49
N MET A 81 -0.15 -17.70 -17.38
CA MET A 81 -0.20 -18.41 -16.10
C MET A 81 -1.63 -18.66 -15.64
N LEU A 82 -2.52 -17.70 -15.85
CA LEU A 82 -3.93 -17.79 -15.47
C LEU A 82 -4.79 -18.46 -16.54
N ASN A 83 -4.21 -18.77 -17.69
CA ASN A 83 -4.91 -19.37 -18.83
C ASN A 83 -6.11 -18.53 -19.29
N ILE A 84 -5.90 -17.24 -19.42
CA ILE A 84 -6.89 -16.28 -19.93
C ILE A 84 -6.28 -15.44 -21.03
N SER A 85 -7.14 -14.77 -21.81
CA SER A 85 -6.67 -13.86 -22.86
C SER A 85 -6.06 -12.58 -22.24
N PRO A 86 -5.11 -11.93 -22.94
CA PRO A 86 -4.59 -10.64 -22.50
C PRO A 86 -5.68 -9.58 -22.34
N SER A 87 -6.71 -9.60 -23.19
CA SER A 87 -7.85 -8.68 -23.08
C SER A 87 -8.61 -8.85 -21.79
N ARG A 88 -8.84 -10.10 -21.39
CA ARG A 88 -9.54 -10.42 -20.13
C ARG A 88 -8.71 -10.00 -18.92
N LEU A 89 -7.42 -10.24 -18.97
CA LEU A 89 -6.53 -9.76 -17.89
C LEU A 89 -6.56 -8.24 -17.80
N SER A 90 -6.53 -7.54 -18.94
CA SER A 90 -6.62 -6.07 -18.96
C SER A 90 -7.91 -5.59 -18.31
N GLU A 91 -9.04 -6.23 -18.59
CA GLU A 91 -10.33 -5.90 -17.95
C GLU A 91 -10.29 -6.08 -16.44
N LEU A 92 -9.68 -7.17 -15.96
CA LEU A 92 -9.49 -7.42 -14.54
C LEU A 92 -8.59 -6.35 -13.90
N MET A 93 -7.50 -6.00 -14.58
CA MET A 93 -6.53 -5.02 -14.09
C MET A 93 -7.10 -3.60 -14.01
N HIS A 94 -8.12 -3.29 -14.83
CA HIS A 94 -8.81 -2.01 -14.82
C HIS A 94 -10.07 -2.01 -13.95
N GLY A 95 -10.35 -3.12 -13.28
CA GLY A 95 -11.52 -3.23 -12.41
C GLY A 95 -12.85 -3.30 -13.13
N LYS A 96 -12.85 -3.59 -14.44
CA LYS A 96 -14.08 -3.63 -15.26
C LYS A 96 -14.88 -4.91 -15.08
N THR A 97 -14.23 -6.01 -14.70
CA THR A 97 -14.88 -7.32 -14.50
C THR A 97 -14.37 -7.95 -13.22
N ASN A 98 -15.19 -8.83 -12.67
CA ASN A 98 -14.78 -9.67 -11.54
C ASN A 98 -14.35 -11.04 -12.06
N PRO A 99 -13.41 -11.72 -11.39
CA PRO A 99 -13.06 -13.07 -11.80
C PRO A 99 -14.18 -14.04 -11.51
N THR A 100 -14.29 -15.09 -12.35
CA THR A 100 -15.13 -16.24 -12.04
C THR A 100 -14.54 -16.99 -10.85
N PHE A 101 -15.31 -17.89 -10.22
CA PHE A 101 -14.79 -18.67 -9.09
C PHE A 101 -13.57 -19.50 -9.49
N ASP A 102 -13.59 -20.12 -10.67
CA ASP A 102 -12.45 -20.91 -11.13
C ASP A 102 -11.20 -20.04 -11.34
N LEU A 103 -11.39 -18.88 -11.96
CA LEU A 103 -10.29 -17.92 -12.12
C LEU A 103 -9.80 -17.39 -10.79
N ALA A 104 -10.71 -17.10 -9.85
CA ALA A 104 -10.36 -16.66 -8.51
C ALA A 104 -9.48 -17.69 -7.80
N ARG A 105 -9.82 -18.97 -7.86
CA ARG A 105 -8.99 -20.05 -7.30
C ARG A 105 -7.61 -20.08 -7.92
N THR A 106 -7.54 -19.98 -9.25
CA THR A 106 -6.27 -19.97 -9.97
C THR A 106 -5.41 -18.79 -9.56
N ILE A 107 -6.01 -17.60 -9.42
CA ILE A 107 -5.29 -16.40 -8.96
C ILE A 107 -4.72 -16.63 -7.58
N CYS A 108 -5.52 -17.13 -6.63
CA CYS A 108 -5.07 -17.41 -5.28
C CYS A 108 -3.89 -18.40 -5.26
N GLN A 109 -3.98 -19.46 -6.05
CA GLN A 109 -2.98 -20.51 -6.06
C GLN A 109 -1.69 -20.11 -6.80
N LYS A 110 -1.84 -19.49 -7.97
CA LYS A 110 -0.69 -19.18 -8.85
C LYS A 110 0.04 -17.91 -8.41
N LEU A 111 -0.68 -16.90 -7.97
CA LEU A 111 -0.10 -15.62 -7.55
C LEU A 111 0.02 -15.48 -6.04
N ASN A 112 -0.41 -16.49 -5.30
CA ASN A 112 -0.37 -16.48 -3.82
C ASN A 112 -1.04 -15.23 -3.25
N ILE A 113 -2.24 -14.94 -3.71
CA ILE A 113 -3.05 -13.82 -3.25
C ILE A 113 -4.13 -14.35 -2.32
N GLU A 114 -4.37 -13.65 -1.22
CA GLU A 114 -5.39 -14.06 -0.25
C GLU A 114 -6.79 -14.04 -0.87
N PRO A 115 -7.62 -15.05 -0.56
CA PRO A 115 -8.99 -15.10 -1.07
C PRO A 115 -9.84 -13.88 -0.74
N SER A 116 -9.62 -13.24 0.42
CA SER A 116 -10.34 -12.03 0.81
C SER A 116 -10.08 -10.88 -0.15
N VAL A 117 -8.87 -10.77 -0.67
CA VAL A 117 -8.51 -9.74 -1.66
C VAL A 117 -9.17 -10.05 -2.99
N VAL A 118 -9.10 -11.31 -3.44
CA VAL A 118 -9.67 -11.72 -4.73
C VAL A 118 -11.19 -11.55 -4.75
N LEU A 119 -11.85 -11.85 -3.63
CA LEU A 119 -13.30 -11.77 -3.51
C LEU A 119 -13.80 -10.38 -3.07
N GLY A 120 -12.90 -9.49 -2.69
CA GLY A 120 -13.28 -8.15 -2.25
C GLY A 120 -13.93 -8.09 -0.87
N LEU A 121 -13.54 -8.98 0.01
CA LEU A 121 -14.09 -9.06 1.37
C LEU A 121 -13.28 -8.27 2.38
#